data_b667878753bde646104ffea7fff6382c
#
_entry.id   b667878753bde646104ffea7fff6382c
#
_cell.length_a   1.000
_cell.length_b   1.000
_cell.length_c   1.000
_cell.angle_alpha   90.00
_cell.angle_beta   90.00
_cell.angle_gamma   90.00
#
_symmetry.space_group_name_H-M   'P 1'
#
loop_
_entity.id
_entity.type
_entity.pdbx_description
1 polymer ?
#
loop_
_entity_poly.entity_id
_entity_poly.type
_entity_poly.pdbx_seq_one_letter_code
_entity_poly.pdbx_strand_id
1 'polypeptide(L)'
;QRQMCIRDRQSALLEAMQERQVTIGNETFGLPKPFLVLATQNPIEQEGTYPLPEAQVDRFMLKVVIDYPKLEEEKLIIRQNINGDKFEVKPILKADEIIEARKVVRQVYLDEKIEKYIVDIVFATRYPEKYDLKELKDMIGFGGSPRASINLALAARSYAFIKRRGYVIPEDVRAVAPVSYTHLTLPTNRE
;
A
#
# COMPACT_ATOMS: atom_id res chain seq x y z
N GLN A 1 -13.74 18.44 -22.27
CA GLN A 1 -12.31 18.30 -22.61
C GLN A 1 -11.39 18.08 -21.38
N ARG A 2 -11.56 18.79 -20.23
CA ARG A 2 -10.74 18.58 -19.02
C ARG A 2 -10.92 17.19 -18.39
N GLN A 3 -12.13 16.63 -18.38
CA GLN A 3 -12.41 15.31 -17.77
C GLN A 3 -11.78 14.15 -18.56
N MET A 4 -11.74 14.24 -19.90
CA MET A 4 -11.10 13.24 -20.74
C MET A 4 -9.59 13.21 -20.50
N CYS A 5 -8.96 14.36 -20.35
CA CYS A 5 -7.51 14.46 -20.07
C CYS A 5 -7.10 13.91 -18.68
N ILE A 6 -7.98 13.93 -17.67
CA ILE A 6 -7.73 13.35 -16.34
C ILE A 6 -7.81 11.82 -16.41
N ARG A 7 -8.81 11.25 -17.07
CA ARG A 7 -8.97 9.81 -17.26
C ARG A 7 -7.80 9.20 -18.04
N ASP A 8 -7.34 9.87 -19.08
CA ASP A 8 -6.20 9.40 -19.89
C ASP A 8 -4.91 9.35 -19.07
N ARG A 9 -4.67 10.36 -18.22
CA ARG A 9 -3.53 10.39 -17.29
C ARG A 9 -3.61 9.29 -16.23
N GLN A 10 -4.80 9.05 -15.68
CA GLN A 10 -5.02 7.96 -14.72
C GLN A 10 -4.80 6.59 -15.37
N SER A 11 -5.28 6.40 -16.62
CA SER A 11 -5.07 5.15 -17.36
C SER A 11 -3.61 4.88 -17.64
N ALA A 12 -2.85 5.88 -18.07
CA ALA A 12 -1.41 5.77 -18.31
C ALA A 12 -0.64 5.45 -17.02
N LEU A 13 -1.03 6.06 -15.89
CA LEU A 13 -0.43 5.75 -14.59
C LEU A 13 -0.71 4.31 -14.16
N LEU A 14 -1.91 3.81 -14.39
CA LEU A 14 -2.31 2.44 -14.08
C LEU A 14 -1.57 1.42 -14.95
N GLU A 15 -1.35 1.72 -16.23
CA GLU A 15 -0.50 0.91 -17.11
C GLU A 15 0.93 0.86 -16.56
N ALA A 16 1.51 2.00 -16.22
CA ALA A 16 2.85 2.09 -15.65
C ALA A 16 2.99 1.24 -14.36
N MET A 17 1.96 1.24 -13.50
CA MET A 17 1.96 0.46 -12.26
C MET A 17 1.92 -1.05 -12.49
N GLN A 18 1.17 -1.51 -13.50
CA GLN A 18 0.97 -2.93 -13.76
C GLN A 18 2.06 -3.52 -14.64
N GLU A 19 2.26 -2.90 -15.78
CA GLU A 19 3.11 -3.42 -16.84
C GLU A 19 4.56 -2.91 -16.74
N ARG A 20 4.81 -1.92 -15.87
CA ARG A 20 6.11 -1.24 -15.72
C ARG A 20 6.63 -0.70 -17.03
N GLN A 21 5.71 -0.19 -17.85
CA GLN A 21 5.96 0.43 -19.14
C GLN A 21 4.98 1.58 -19.33
N VAL A 22 5.30 2.45 -20.25
CA VAL A 22 4.44 3.56 -20.69
C VAL A 22 4.36 3.53 -22.20
N THR A 23 3.15 3.56 -22.73
CA THR A 23 2.91 3.65 -24.18
C THR A 23 2.64 5.10 -24.57
N ILE A 24 3.44 5.63 -25.48
CA ILE A 24 3.32 6.99 -26.03
C ILE A 24 3.12 6.89 -27.54
N GLY A 25 1.93 7.17 -28.00
CA GLY A 25 1.56 6.93 -29.39
C GLY A 25 1.59 5.45 -29.73
N ASN A 26 2.47 5.04 -30.65
CA ASN A 26 2.64 3.64 -31.06
C ASN A 26 3.90 2.98 -30.46
N GLU A 27 4.62 3.66 -29.58
CA GLU A 27 5.85 3.16 -29.00
C GLU A 27 5.68 2.87 -27.51
N THR A 28 6.23 1.74 -27.04
CA THR A 28 6.17 1.31 -25.65
C THR A 28 7.57 1.39 -25.04
N PHE A 29 7.69 2.12 -23.93
CA PHE A 29 8.93 2.32 -23.19
C PHE A 29 8.87 1.59 -21.85
N GLY A 30 9.82 0.68 -21.61
CA GLY A 30 9.98 0.03 -20.31
C GLY A 30 10.50 1.00 -19.25
N LEU A 31 9.95 0.94 -18.04
CA LEU A 31 10.40 1.78 -16.93
C LEU A 31 11.63 1.18 -16.23
N PRO A 32 12.60 2.00 -15.83
CA PRO A 32 13.81 1.53 -15.15
C PRO A 32 13.47 0.89 -13.80
N LYS A 33 14.30 -0.06 -13.37
CA LYS A 33 14.16 -0.72 -12.06
C LYS A 33 15.19 -0.13 -11.07
N PRO A 34 14.83 0.02 -9.80
CA PRO A 34 13.54 -0.24 -9.18
C PRO A 34 12.52 0.86 -9.50
N PHE A 35 11.26 0.49 -9.75
CA PHE A 35 10.16 1.42 -9.98
C PHE A 35 9.18 1.34 -8.81
N LEU A 36 8.82 2.50 -8.25
CA LEU A 36 7.88 2.65 -7.15
C LEU A 36 6.89 3.77 -7.45
N VAL A 37 5.62 3.51 -7.24
CA VAL A 37 4.57 4.53 -7.34
C VAL A 37 4.09 4.89 -5.94
N LEU A 38 4.20 6.16 -5.61
CA LEU A 38 3.62 6.76 -4.42
C LEU A 38 2.52 7.74 -4.87
N ALA A 39 1.34 7.59 -4.31
CA ALA A 39 0.22 8.48 -4.55
C ALA A 39 -0.34 8.98 -3.23
N THR A 40 -0.78 10.22 -3.19
CA THR A 40 -1.45 10.82 -2.04
C THR A 40 -2.93 11.02 -2.35
N GLN A 41 -3.76 10.84 -1.34
CA GLN A 41 -5.18 11.15 -1.40
C GLN A 41 -5.51 12.06 -0.22
N ASN A 42 -6.11 13.23 -0.51
CA ASN A 42 -6.62 14.10 0.54
C ASN A 42 -8.11 13.76 0.77
N PRO A 43 -8.49 13.23 1.95
CA PRO A 43 -9.87 12.86 2.21
C PRO A 43 -10.81 14.08 2.40
N ILE A 44 -10.26 15.27 2.65
CA ILE A 44 -11.02 16.49 2.98
C ILE A 44 -11.43 17.24 1.71
N GLU A 45 -10.60 17.24 0.67
CA GLU A 45 -10.87 17.93 -0.59
C GLU A 45 -11.61 17.01 -1.57
N GLN A 46 -12.93 16.94 -1.48
CA GLN A 46 -13.74 16.17 -2.43
C GLN A 46 -14.23 16.99 -3.62
N GLU A 47 -14.11 18.32 -3.60
CA GLU A 47 -14.52 19.16 -4.72
C GLU A 47 -13.52 19.05 -5.88
N GLY A 48 -13.97 18.41 -6.96
CA GLY A 48 -13.20 18.26 -8.21
C GLY A 48 -12.30 17.04 -8.31
N THR A 49 -12.23 16.18 -7.29
CA THR A 49 -11.51 14.90 -7.35
C THR A 49 -12.50 13.75 -7.46
N TYR A 50 -12.31 12.88 -8.49
CA TYR A 50 -13.04 11.63 -8.54
C TYR A 50 -12.31 10.58 -7.69
N PRO A 51 -12.99 9.94 -6.73
CA PRO A 51 -12.40 8.84 -5.98
C PRO A 51 -11.99 7.75 -6.98
N LEU A 52 -10.80 7.18 -6.77
CA LEU A 52 -10.36 6.05 -7.57
C LEU A 52 -11.34 4.89 -7.38
N PRO A 53 -11.80 4.24 -8.46
CA PRO A 53 -12.57 3.01 -8.35
C PRO A 53 -11.81 1.98 -7.51
N GLU A 54 -12.51 1.18 -6.75
CA GLU A 54 -11.94 0.20 -5.83
C GLU A 54 -10.95 -0.76 -6.50
N ALA A 55 -11.27 -1.22 -7.72
CA ALA A 55 -10.38 -2.03 -8.53
C ALA A 55 -9.05 -1.35 -8.88
N GLN A 56 -8.97 -0.03 -8.80
CA GLN A 56 -7.74 0.73 -9.02
C GLN A 56 -6.96 0.92 -7.72
N VAL A 57 -7.65 1.12 -6.60
CA VAL A 57 -7.05 1.20 -5.26
C VAL A 57 -6.43 -0.14 -4.86
N ASP A 58 -7.05 -1.26 -5.21
CA ASP A 58 -6.55 -2.64 -4.97
C ASP A 58 -5.18 -2.95 -5.64
N ARG A 59 -4.71 -2.08 -6.52
CA ARG A 59 -3.39 -2.19 -7.16
C ARG A 59 -2.25 -1.66 -6.29
N PHE A 60 -2.56 -0.84 -5.30
CA PHE A 60 -1.57 -0.38 -4.32
C PHE A 60 -1.32 -1.48 -3.28
N MET A 61 -0.05 -1.73 -3.02
CA MET A 61 0.34 -2.77 -2.05
C MET A 61 0.00 -2.37 -0.62
N LEU A 62 0.20 -1.09 -0.28
CA LEU A 62 0.02 -0.54 1.06
C LEU A 62 -0.72 0.79 0.98
N LYS A 63 -1.56 1.05 1.97
CA LYS A 63 -2.17 2.35 2.23
C LYS A 63 -1.75 2.82 3.62
N VAL A 64 -1.04 3.92 3.66
CA VAL A 64 -0.56 4.51 4.92
C VAL A 64 -1.47 5.68 5.27
N VAL A 65 -2.09 5.63 6.43
CA VAL A 65 -2.85 6.76 6.98
C VAL A 65 -1.85 7.65 7.73
N ILE A 66 -1.74 8.90 7.29
CA ILE A 66 -0.92 9.91 7.93
C ILE A 66 -1.84 10.79 8.76
N ASP A 67 -1.64 10.79 10.06
CA ASP A 67 -2.37 11.63 11.01
C ASP A 67 -1.65 12.95 11.26
N TYR A 68 -2.29 13.87 11.98
CA TYR A 68 -1.66 15.10 12.38
C TYR A 68 -0.47 14.84 13.32
N PRO A 69 0.59 15.68 13.25
CA PRO A 69 1.71 15.57 14.15
C PRO A 69 1.29 15.82 15.60
N LYS A 70 2.00 15.19 16.53
CA LYS A 70 1.82 15.45 17.96
C LYS A 70 2.32 16.84 18.32
N LEU A 71 1.85 17.39 19.46
CA LEU A 71 2.19 18.74 19.92
C LEU A 71 3.71 19.03 19.91
N GLU A 72 4.52 18.07 20.34
CA GLU A 72 5.99 18.26 20.37
C GLU A 72 6.63 18.20 18.98
N GLU A 73 6.07 17.39 18.08
CA GLU A 73 6.49 17.30 16.69
C GLU A 73 6.13 18.59 15.94
N GLU A 74 4.95 19.14 16.20
CA GLU A 74 4.51 20.40 15.60
C GLU A 74 5.39 21.58 16.02
N LYS A 75 5.84 21.63 17.29
CA LYS A 75 6.84 22.60 17.75
C LYS A 75 8.17 22.47 16.99
N LEU A 76 8.59 21.23 16.70
CA LEU A 76 9.82 21.00 15.91
C LEU A 76 9.66 21.47 14.47
N ILE A 77 8.49 21.19 13.86
CA ILE A 77 8.17 21.65 12.50
C ILE A 77 8.21 23.18 12.42
N ILE A 78 7.62 23.88 13.40
CA ILE A 78 7.67 25.35 13.48
C ILE A 78 9.11 25.83 13.54
N ARG A 79 9.91 25.29 14.45
CA ARG A 79 11.31 25.71 14.62
C ARG A 79 12.14 25.51 13.36
N GLN A 80 11.99 24.37 12.70
CA GLN A 80 12.71 24.04 11.46
C GLN A 80 12.32 24.98 10.31
N ASN A 81 11.04 25.31 10.17
CA ASN A 81 10.58 26.16 9.08
C ASN A 81 10.90 27.65 9.30
N ILE A 82 10.86 28.13 10.55
CA ILE A 82 11.16 29.53 10.87
C ILE A 82 12.67 29.80 10.77
N ASN A 83 13.49 28.85 11.22
CA ASN A 83 14.95 29.02 11.20
C ASN A 83 15.55 28.78 9.81
N GLY A 84 14.78 28.28 8.85
CA GLY A 84 15.26 28.03 7.49
C GLY A 84 16.27 26.88 7.41
N ASP A 85 16.33 26.01 8.41
CA ASP A 85 17.20 24.85 8.45
C ASP A 85 16.82 23.88 7.32
N LYS A 86 17.59 23.87 6.25
CA LYS A 86 17.40 22.92 5.15
C LYS A 86 18.02 21.59 5.55
N PHE A 87 17.18 20.59 5.70
CA PHE A 87 17.66 19.21 5.84
C PHE A 87 18.28 18.75 4.52
N GLU A 88 19.57 18.49 4.53
CA GLU A 88 20.25 17.84 3.42
C GLU A 88 19.97 16.33 3.49
N VAL A 89 19.12 15.85 2.60
CA VAL A 89 18.83 14.42 2.48
C VAL A 89 19.96 13.74 1.70
N LYS A 90 20.70 12.85 2.37
CA LYS A 90 21.76 12.07 1.73
C LYS A 90 21.23 10.68 1.33
N PRO A 91 21.59 10.17 0.14
CA PRO A 91 21.21 8.81 -0.25
C PRO A 91 21.92 7.81 0.65
N ILE A 92 21.15 6.88 1.23
CA ILE A 92 21.68 5.81 2.10
C ILE A 92 21.85 4.51 1.32
N LEU A 93 20.98 4.24 0.35
CA LEU A 93 20.95 3.03 -0.46
C LEU A 93 21.04 3.35 -1.95
N LYS A 94 21.72 2.49 -2.69
CA LYS A 94 21.75 2.53 -4.16
C LYS A 94 20.62 1.69 -4.72
N ALA A 95 20.21 1.98 -5.97
CA ALA A 95 19.16 1.23 -6.66
C ALA A 95 19.49 -0.26 -6.79
N ASP A 96 20.75 -0.61 -7.05
CA ASP A 96 21.21 -2.00 -7.18
C ASP A 96 21.11 -2.76 -5.85
N GLU A 97 21.39 -2.10 -4.71
CA GLU A 97 21.24 -2.72 -3.39
C GLU A 97 19.77 -3.06 -3.09
N ILE A 98 18.83 -2.22 -3.53
CA ILE A 98 17.39 -2.51 -3.41
C ILE A 98 17.00 -3.71 -4.28
N ILE A 99 17.58 -3.84 -5.47
CA ILE A 99 17.32 -4.97 -6.37
C ILE A 99 17.85 -6.26 -5.76
N GLU A 100 19.05 -6.25 -5.18
CA GLU A 100 19.61 -7.39 -4.46
C GLU A 100 18.79 -7.77 -3.22
N ALA A 101 18.41 -6.79 -2.41
CA ALA A 101 17.53 -7.03 -1.26
C ALA A 101 16.20 -7.70 -1.68
N ARG A 102 15.61 -7.33 -2.81
CA ARG A 102 14.41 -8.00 -3.36
C ARG A 102 14.62 -9.48 -3.65
N LYS A 103 15.82 -9.88 -4.11
CA LYS A 103 16.15 -11.29 -4.35
C LYS A 103 16.20 -12.06 -3.04
N VAL A 104 16.80 -11.47 -2.01
CA VAL A 104 16.89 -12.08 -0.67
C VAL A 104 15.51 -12.19 -0.02
N VAL A 105 14.68 -11.16 -0.11
CA VAL A 105 13.29 -11.18 0.42
C VAL A 105 12.47 -12.33 -0.17
N ARG A 106 12.67 -12.66 -1.44
CA ARG A 106 11.98 -13.80 -2.08
C ARG A 106 12.39 -15.15 -1.50
N GLN A 107 13.58 -15.26 -0.89
CA GLN A 107 14.10 -16.47 -0.26
C GLN A 107 13.65 -16.63 1.19
N VAL A 108 13.05 -15.58 1.79
CA VAL A 108 12.48 -15.68 3.14
C VAL A 108 11.40 -16.75 3.16
N TYR A 109 11.57 -17.74 4.03
CA TYR A 109 10.67 -18.87 4.12
C TYR A 109 9.29 -18.47 4.62
N LEU A 110 8.27 -18.99 3.97
CA LEU A 110 6.86 -18.81 4.35
C LEU A 110 6.25 -20.21 4.51
N ASP A 111 5.93 -20.56 5.74
CA ASP A 111 5.34 -21.86 6.08
C ASP A 111 3.87 -21.94 5.58
N GLU A 112 3.41 -23.13 5.19
CA GLU A 112 2.01 -23.35 4.73
C GLU A 112 0.98 -22.93 5.78
N LYS A 113 1.28 -23.06 7.06
CA LYS A 113 0.40 -22.61 8.15
C LYS A 113 0.26 -21.08 8.15
N ILE A 114 1.33 -20.36 7.82
CA ILE A 114 1.29 -18.90 7.69
C ILE A 114 0.56 -18.50 6.42
N GLU A 115 0.75 -19.22 5.32
CA GLU A 115 -0.02 -18.99 4.09
C GLU A 115 -1.52 -19.19 4.36
N LYS A 116 -1.90 -20.28 5.03
CA LYS A 116 -3.27 -20.51 5.43
C LYS A 116 -3.80 -19.40 6.33
N TYR A 117 -3.03 -18.97 7.32
CA TYR A 117 -3.40 -17.86 8.22
C TYR A 117 -3.68 -16.56 7.44
N ILE A 118 -2.83 -16.21 6.47
CA ILE A 118 -3.03 -15.05 5.59
C ILE A 118 -4.34 -15.20 4.79
N VAL A 119 -4.57 -16.38 4.21
CA VAL A 119 -5.80 -16.65 3.44
C VAL A 119 -7.02 -16.57 4.35
N ASP A 120 -6.98 -17.16 5.55
CA ASP A 120 -8.08 -17.11 6.51
C ASP A 120 -8.45 -15.67 6.90
N ILE A 121 -7.45 -14.81 7.15
CA ILE A 121 -7.69 -13.38 7.40
C ILE A 121 -8.45 -12.74 6.23
N VAL A 122 -7.99 -12.94 4.98
CA VAL A 122 -8.63 -12.35 3.80
C VAL A 122 -10.04 -12.92 3.60
N PHE A 123 -10.22 -14.22 3.78
CA PHE A 123 -11.54 -14.87 3.66
C PHE A 123 -12.51 -14.40 4.75
N ALA A 124 -12.03 -14.15 5.96
CA ALA A 124 -12.84 -13.58 7.03
C ALA A 124 -13.43 -12.20 6.66
N THR A 125 -12.72 -11.42 5.85
CA THR A 125 -13.26 -10.14 5.34
C THR A 125 -14.36 -10.32 4.28
N ARG A 126 -14.37 -11.45 3.55
CA ARG A 126 -15.39 -11.76 2.53
C ARG A 126 -16.60 -12.48 3.11
N TYR A 127 -16.35 -13.35 4.08
CA TYR A 127 -17.34 -14.24 4.67
C TYR A 127 -17.23 -14.23 6.19
N PRO A 128 -17.46 -13.08 6.85
CA PRO A 128 -17.29 -12.96 8.30
C PRO A 128 -18.14 -13.94 9.08
N GLU A 129 -19.30 -14.33 8.59
CA GLU A 129 -20.19 -15.30 9.22
C GLU A 129 -19.58 -16.71 9.32
N LYS A 130 -18.63 -17.08 8.45
CA LYS A 130 -17.93 -18.37 8.51
C LYS A 130 -16.82 -18.43 9.57
N TYR A 131 -16.44 -17.27 10.08
CA TYR A 131 -15.38 -17.10 11.09
C TYR A 131 -15.92 -16.58 12.42
N ASP A 132 -17.23 -16.74 12.66
CA ASP A 132 -17.93 -16.25 13.86
C ASP A 132 -17.82 -14.74 14.10
N LEU A 133 -17.61 -13.98 13.02
CA LEU A 133 -17.47 -12.52 13.02
C LEU A 133 -18.71 -11.83 12.43
N LYS A 134 -19.90 -12.30 12.79
CA LYS A 134 -21.18 -11.82 12.21
C LYS A 134 -21.37 -10.30 12.37
N GLU A 135 -20.88 -9.74 13.47
CA GLU A 135 -20.95 -8.31 13.79
C GLU A 135 -20.22 -7.44 12.75
N LEU A 136 -19.20 -8.00 12.08
CA LEU A 136 -18.42 -7.27 11.09
C LEU A 136 -19.08 -7.23 9.71
N LYS A 137 -20.14 -8.02 9.49
CA LYS A 137 -20.78 -8.14 8.17
C LYS A 137 -21.30 -6.79 7.65
N ASP A 138 -21.93 -6.02 8.53
CA ASP A 138 -22.50 -4.72 8.19
C ASP A 138 -21.46 -3.59 8.19
N MET A 139 -20.27 -3.87 8.75
CA MET A 139 -19.15 -2.93 8.82
C MET A 139 -18.19 -3.04 7.65
N ILE A 140 -18.23 -4.15 6.90
CA ILE A 140 -17.33 -4.38 5.75
C ILE A 140 -18.13 -4.22 4.47
N GLY A 141 -17.92 -3.11 3.75
CA GLY A 141 -18.58 -2.88 2.45
C GLY A 141 -18.07 -3.85 1.37
N PHE A 142 -16.76 -4.07 1.31
CA PHE A 142 -16.12 -4.97 0.35
C PHE A 142 -15.01 -5.77 1.02
N GLY A 143 -14.99 -7.08 0.81
CA GLY A 143 -13.94 -7.96 1.30
C GLY A 143 -12.65 -7.88 0.45
N GLY A 144 -11.52 -8.22 1.03
CA GLY A 144 -10.22 -8.17 0.36
C GLY A 144 -10.15 -9.06 -0.89
N SER A 145 -9.49 -8.58 -1.95
CA SER A 145 -9.28 -9.33 -3.20
C SER A 145 -8.19 -10.42 -3.03
N PRO A 146 -8.01 -11.32 -4.00
CA PRO A 146 -6.85 -12.24 -4.01
C PRO A 146 -5.50 -11.50 -3.99
N ARG A 147 -5.43 -10.27 -4.51
CA ARG A 147 -4.24 -9.43 -4.41
C ARG A 147 -3.90 -9.08 -2.98
N ALA A 148 -4.88 -8.90 -2.12
CA ALA A 148 -4.67 -8.64 -0.70
C ALA A 148 -3.88 -9.77 -0.04
N SER A 149 -4.19 -11.05 -0.33
CA SER A 149 -3.42 -12.18 0.18
C SER A 149 -1.98 -12.18 -0.32
N ILE A 150 -1.76 -11.90 -1.62
CA ILE A 150 -0.43 -11.82 -2.22
C ILE A 150 0.36 -10.67 -1.60
N ASN A 151 -0.23 -9.49 -1.52
CA ASN A 151 0.41 -8.30 -0.98
C ASN A 151 0.78 -8.48 0.49
N LEU A 152 -0.12 -9.09 1.28
CA LEU A 152 0.14 -9.37 2.70
C LEU A 152 1.29 -10.36 2.88
N ALA A 153 1.35 -11.42 2.07
CA ALA A 153 2.45 -12.38 2.09
C ALA A 153 3.80 -11.73 1.74
N LEU A 154 3.83 -10.88 0.69
CA LEU A 154 5.02 -10.15 0.28
C LEU A 154 5.46 -9.12 1.33
N ALA A 155 4.51 -8.40 1.93
CA ALA A 155 4.78 -7.44 2.99
C ALA A 155 5.32 -8.13 4.24
N ALA A 156 4.74 -9.27 4.66
CA ALA A 156 5.21 -10.05 5.79
C ALA A 156 6.64 -10.60 5.59
N ARG A 157 6.97 -11.10 4.37
CA ARG A 157 8.35 -11.50 4.03
C ARG A 157 9.31 -10.32 4.12
N SER A 158 8.91 -9.16 3.60
CA SER A 158 9.74 -7.94 3.66
C SER A 158 9.94 -7.48 5.10
N TYR A 159 8.91 -7.57 5.92
CA TYR A 159 8.98 -7.21 7.33
C TYR A 159 9.89 -8.16 8.12
N ALA A 160 9.79 -9.48 7.90
CA ALA A 160 10.69 -10.48 8.48
C ALA A 160 12.16 -10.21 8.10
N PHE A 161 12.42 -9.87 6.82
CA PHE A 161 13.75 -9.49 6.33
C PHE A 161 14.30 -8.26 7.07
N ILE A 162 13.49 -7.19 7.21
CA ILE A 162 13.88 -5.98 7.97
C ILE A 162 14.20 -6.33 9.43
N LYS A 163 13.48 -7.30 10.01
CA LYS A 163 13.73 -7.85 11.35
C LYS A 163 14.90 -8.86 11.38
N ARG A 164 15.66 -8.99 10.28
CA ARG A 164 16.81 -9.89 10.12
C ARG A 164 16.49 -11.37 10.37
N ARG A 165 15.31 -11.81 9.94
CA ARG A 165 14.86 -13.20 10.02
C ARG A 165 14.72 -13.80 8.62
N GLY A 166 15.08 -15.06 8.47
CA GLY A 166 14.95 -15.83 7.23
C GLY A 166 13.58 -16.52 7.09
N TYR A 167 12.63 -16.31 7.99
CA TYR A 167 11.31 -16.91 7.99
C TYR A 167 10.26 -15.95 8.56
N VAL A 168 9.02 -16.14 8.11
CA VAL A 168 7.85 -15.33 8.55
C VAL A 168 7.19 -15.97 9.76
N ILE A 169 6.75 -15.14 10.70
CA ILE A 169 5.95 -15.54 11.86
C ILE A 169 4.59 -14.82 11.83
N PRO A 170 3.58 -15.28 12.59
CA PRO A 170 2.24 -14.64 12.63
C PRO A 170 2.28 -13.16 13.03
N GLU A 171 3.25 -12.78 13.85
CA GLU A 171 3.45 -11.39 14.30
C GLU A 171 3.81 -10.46 13.14
N ASP A 172 4.54 -10.95 12.15
CA ASP A 172 4.88 -10.17 10.96
C ASP A 172 3.63 -9.86 10.13
N VAL A 173 2.78 -10.87 9.97
CA VAL A 173 1.50 -10.72 9.29
C VAL A 173 0.63 -9.71 10.01
N ARG A 174 0.51 -9.82 11.36
CA ARG A 174 -0.27 -8.87 12.17
C ARG A 174 0.26 -7.44 12.12
N ALA A 175 1.57 -7.27 12.07
CA ALA A 175 2.20 -5.95 12.01
C ALA A 175 1.91 -5.21 10.70
N VAL A 176 1.81 -5.92 9.56
CA VAL A 176 1.61 -5.31 8.24
C VAL A 176 0.15 -5.35 7.77
N ALA A 177 -0.70 -6.19 8.37
CA ALA A 177 -2.10 -6.33 7.99
C ALA A 177 -2.86 -4.99 8.02
N PRO A 178 -2.79 -4.14 9.07
CA PRO A 178 -3.54 -2.88 9.10
C PRO A 178 -3.21 -1.95 7.93
N VAL A 179 -1.97 -1.96 7.45
CA VAL A 179 -1.51 -1.11 6.34
C VAL A 179 -1.83 -1.73 4.99
N SER A 180 -1.84 -3.07 4.89
CA SER A 180 -2.17 -3.79 3.65
C SER A 180 -3.68 -3.90 3.40
N TYR A 181 -4.51 -3.85 4.45
CA TYR A 181 -5.97 -4.05 4.39
C TYR A 181 -6.81 -2.78 4.41
N THR A 182 -6.22 -1.61 4.39
CA THR A 182 -6.98 -0.35 4.38
C THR A 182 -7.80 -0.11 3.12
N HIS A 183 -7.90 -1.10 2.22
CA HIS A 183 -8.88 -1.14 1.13
C HIS A 183 -10.26 -1.64 1.59
N LEU A 184 -10.40 -2.15 2.82
CA LEU A 184 -11.69 -2.41 3.42
C LEU A 184 -12.34 -1.04 3.67
N THR A 185 -13.27 -0.67 2.83
CA THR A 185 -14.14 0.47 3.08
C THR A 185 -15.07 0.10 4.22
N LEU A 186 -14.69 0.49 5.42
CA LEU A 186 -15.65 0.60 6.51
C LEU A 186 -16.62 1.72 6.09
N PRO A 187 -17.94 1.50 6.11
CA PRO A 187 -18.88 2.59 5.95
C PRO A 187 -18.62 3.56 7.10
N THR A 188 -17.95 4.65 6.80
CA THR A 188 -17.83 5.76 7.75
C THR A 188 -19.19 6.45 7.78
N ASN A 189 -20.04 6.03 8.71
CA ASN A 189 -21.12 6.89 9.17
C ASN A 189 -20.47 8.14 9.77
N ARG A 190 -20.30 9.15 8.96
CA ARG A 190 -20.14 10.52 9.43
C ARG A 190 -21.54 11.14 9.40
N GLU A 191 -22.22 11.09 10.53
CA GLU A 191 -23.23 12.08 10.84
C GLU A 191 -22.58 13.47 11.03
#